data_74739c1a07ebb011f8e65c2b24546fca
#
_entry.id   74739c1a07ebb011f8e65c2b24546fca
#
_cell.length_a   1.000
_cell.length_b   1.000
_cell.length_c   1.000
_cell.angle_alpha   90.00
_cell.angle_beta   90.00
_cell.angle_gamma   90.00
#
_symmetry.space_group_name_H-M   'P 1'
#
loop_
_entity.id
_entity.type
_entity.pdbx_description
1 polymer ?
#
loop_
_entity_poly.entity_id
_entity_poly.type
_entity_poly.pdbx_seq_one_letter_code
_entity_poly.pdbx_strand_id
1 'polypeptide(L)'
;HIVAGTLGELDKRPWPKNYDRVDLIPLSPADASAASYKTQRIYESIAVKNPNFFEWATPQGEESFEDAIRQGTGWHITVDNSSAGFLTLDRRGEQGLRGFSVEELCLDAPFRRQGLGNAVLRHGIKNLLKLPQVNPQDMLWGTIHVDNVPSLRNAQGIGRAIIGSYIWVGDQSFEVENSRPIRSSS
;
A
#
# COMPACT_ATOMS: atom_id res chain seq x y z
N HIS A 1 7.02 -3.99 -7.84
CA HIS A 1 7.98 -4.37 -6.80
C HIS A 1 7.28 -5.01 -5.61
N ILE A 2 7.85 -6.08 -5.07
CA ILE A 2 7.47 -6.63 -3.77
C ILE A 2 8.43 -6.05 -2.75
N VAL A 3 7.91 -5.38 -1.72
CA VAL A 3 8.70 -4.78 -0.64
C VAL A 3 8.33 -5.41 0.69
N ALA A 4 9.31 -5.75 1.51
CA ALA A 4 9.08 -6.40 2.80
C ALA A 4 10.16 -6.09 3.84
N GLY A 5 9.80 -6.29 5.12
CA GLY A 5 10.70 -6.27 6.27
C GLY A 5 10.00 -6.86 7.49
N THR A 6 10.73 -7.47 8.43
CA THR A 6 10.12 -8.01 9.65
C THR A 6 9.67 -6.88 10.57
N LEU A 7 8.53 -7.07 11.25
CA LEU A 7 8.00 -6.06 12.18
C LEU A 7 9.01 -5.67 13.24
N GLY A 8 9.75 -6.64 13.78
CA GLY A 8 10.75 -6.40 14.82
C GLY A 8 11.96 -5.60 14.35
N GLU A 9 12.41 -5.79 13.10
CA GLU A 9 13.50 -4.97 12.52
C GLU A 9 13.02 -3.57 12.16
N LEU A 10 11.82 -3.48 11.57
CA LEU A 10 11.21 -2.20 11.25
C LEU A 10 10.96 -1.37 12.50
N ASP A 11 10.56 -1.99 13.62
CA ASP A 11 10.32 -1.28 14.89
C ASP A 11 11.60 -0.72 15.55
N LYS A 12 12.76 -1.28 15.24
CA LYS A 12 14.06 -0.78 15.75
C LYS A 12 14.61 0.40 14.96
N ARG A 13 14.02 0.74 13.81
CA ARG A 13 14.49 1.87 12.99
C ARG A 13 14.26 3.21 13.70
N PRO A 14 15.04 4.24 13.40
CA PRO A 14 14.84 5.58 13.94
C PRO A 14 13.40 6.09 13.70
N TRP A 15 12.92 6.91 14.63
CA TRP A 15 11.59 7.50 14.50
C TRP A 15 11.52 8.45 13.31
N PRO A 16 10.46 8.39 12.49
CA PRO A 16 10.23 9.37 11.44
C PRO A 16 10.06 10.77 12.01
N LYS A 17 10.54 11.78 11.28
CA LYS A 17 10.54 13.19 11.71
C LYS A 17 9.17 13.72 12.16
N ASN A 18 8.08 13.20 11.56
CA ASN A 18 6.71 13.68 11.83
C ASN A 18 5.90 12.67 12.67
N TYR A 19 6.59 11.80 13.42
CA TYR A 19 5.94 10.73 14.17
C TYR A 19 4.90 11.26 15.17
N ASP A 20 5.25 12.27 15.96
CA ASP A 20 4.41 12.83 17.02
C ASP A 20 3.19 13.62 16.50
N ARG A 21 3.12 13.88 15.19
CA ARG A 21 1.99 14.56 14.56
C ARG A 21 0.87 13.60 14.15
N VAL A 22 1.17 12.30 14.11
CA VAL A 22 0.27 11.27 13.58
C VAL A 22 -0.26 10.42 14.71
N ASP A 23 -1.58 10.18 14.69
CA ASP A 23 -2.21 9.15 15.50
C ASP A 23 -3.04 8.21 14.63
N LEU A 24 -3.19 6.97 15.08
CA LEU A 24 -4.03 5.95 14.47
C LEU A 24 -5.17 5.58 15.43
N ILE A 25 -6.38 5.92 15.05
CA ILE A 25 -7.61 5.62 15.80
C ILE A 25 -8.23 4.37 15.17
N PRO A 26 -8.45 3.28 15.93
CA PRO A 26 -9.07 2.07 15.39
C PRO A 26 -10.45 2.40 14.77
N LEU A 27 -10.71 1.84 13.59
CA LEU A 27 -12.01 1.92 12.96
C LEU A 27 -13.01 1.00 13.67
N SER A 28 -14.25 1.42 13.72
CA SER A 28 -15.39 0.61 14.17
C SER A 28 -16.17 0.05 12.96
N PRO A 29 -17.02 -0.97 13.14
CA PRO A 29 -17.85 -1.49 12.06
C PRO A 29 -18.75 -0.42 11.39
N ALA A 30 -19.15 0.60 12.14
CA ALA A 30 -19.95 1.70 11.59
C ALA A 30 -19.17 2.62 10.63
N ASP A 31 -17.83 2.54 10.64
CA ASP A 31 -16.97 3.41 9.83
C ASP A 31 -16.68 2.84 8.43
N ALA A 32 -16.91 1.53 8.18
CA ALA A 32 -16.45 0.84 6.97
C ALA A 32 -16.94 1.51 5.68
N SER A 33 -18.23 1.76 5.56
CA SER A 33 -18.83 2.37 4.38
C SER A 33 -18.32 3.80 4.16
N ALA A 34 -18.26 4.61 5.22
CA ALA A 34 -17.76 5.98 5.14
C ALA A 34 -16.26 6.03 4.79
N ALA A 35 -15.46 5.10 5.31
CA ALA A 35 -14.03 4.99 5.02
C ALA A 35 -13.80 4.60 3.55
N SER A 36 -14.53 3.61 3.03
CA SER A 36 -14.48 3.21 1.62
C SER A 36 -14.88 4.37 0.71
N TYR A 37 -15.99 5.03 0.97
CA TYR A 37 -16.42 6.20 0.19
C TYR A 37 -15.38 7.32 0.18
N LYS A 38 -14.82 7.65 1.36
CA LYS A 38 -13.79 8.70 1.46
C LYS A 38 -12.51 8.29 0.73
N THR A 39 -12.09 7.03 0.81
CA THR A 39 -10.93 6.50 0.07
C THR A 39 -11.14 6.68 -1.43
N GLN A 40 -12.30 6.33 -1.96
CA GLN A 40 -12.66 6.55 -3.36
C GLN A 40 -12.47 8.02 -3.76
N ARG A 41 -12.98 8.96 -2.96
CA ARG A 41 -12.85 10.41 -3.21
C ARG A 41 -11.40 10.88 -3.19
N ILE A 42 -10.58 10.30 -2.29
CA ILE A 42 -9.13 10.57 -2.22
C ILE A 42 -8.46 10.14 -3.54
N TYR A 43 -8.77 8.95 -4.05
CA TYR A 43 -8.22 8.41 -5.29
C TYR A 43 -8.65 9.24 -6.50
N GLU A 44 -9.92 9.59 -6.61
CA GLU A 44 -10.42 10.49 -7.65
C GLU A 44 -9.65 11.82 -7.67
N SER A 45 -9.37 12.40 -6.51
CA SER A 45 -8.59 13.63 -6.38
C SER A 45 -7.13 13.50 -6.84
N ILE A 46 -6.56 12.27 -6.76
CA ILE A 46 -5.22 11.97 -7.27
C ILE A 46 -5.28 11.83 -8.80
N ALA A 47 -6.29 11.11 -9.30
CA ALA A 47 -6.46 10.84 -10.73
C ALA A 47 -6.62 12.12 -11.56
N VAL A 48 -7.20 13.18 -11.00
CA VAL A 48 -7.26 14.51 -11.67
C VAL A 48 -5.89 15.01 -12.13
N LYS A 49 -4.83 14.70 -11.36
CA LYS A 49 -3.45 15.11 -11.65
C LYS A 49 -2.61 14.01 -12.28
N ASN A 50 -3.11 12.78 -12.30
CA ASN A 50 -2.46 11.60 -12.85
C ASN A 50 -3.53 10.74 -13.56
N PRO A 51 -3.83 11.01 -14.84
CA PRO A 51 -4.92 10.33 -15.55
C PRO A 51 -4.82 8.81 -15.58
N ASN A 52 -3.60 8.26 -15.60
CA ASN A 52 -3.35 6.81 -15.64
C ASN A 52 -3.35 6.16 -14.24
N PHE A 53 -3.70 6.93 -13.20
CA PHE A 53 -3.63 6.44 -11.81
C PHE A 53 -4.44 5.17 -11.59
N PHE A 54 -5.65 5.09 -12.13
CA PHE A 54 -6.53 3.92 -11.99
C PHE A 54 -6.11 2.69 -12.81
N GLU A 55 -5.12 2.79 -13.69
CA GLU A 55 -4.58 1.62 -14.39
C GLU A 55 -3.82 0.67 -13.44
N TRP A 56 -3.33 1.20 -12.31
CA TRP A 56 -2.50 0.45 -11.37
C TRP A 56 -2.85 0.66 -9.89
N ALA A 57 -3.84 1.49 -9.57
CA ALA A 57 -4.27 1.76 -8.20
C ALA A 57 -5.79 1.62 -8.09
N THR A 58 -6.23 0.73 -7.23
CA THR A 58 -7.65 0.51 -6.95
C THR A 58 -7.92 0.85 -5.48
N PRO A 59 -8.86 1.75 -5.19
CA PRO A 59 -9.25 2.04 -3.81
C PRO A 59 -9.90 0.82 -3.16
N GLN A 60 -9.66 0.62 -1.87
CA GLN A 60 -10.27 -0.46 -1.13
C GLN A 60 -11.78 -0.25 -0.98
N GLY A 61 -12.53 -1.34 -1.21
CA GLY A 61 -13.98 -1.37 -1.04
C GLY A 61 -14.39 -1.56 0.42
N GLU A 62 -15.70 -1.46 0.68
CA GLU A 62 -16.28 -1.59 2.02
C GLU A 62 -15.92 -2.92 2.69
N GLU A 63 -16.01 -4.04 1.98
CA GLU A 63 -15.66 -5.39 2.46
C GLU A 63 -14.21 -5.45 2.98
N SER A 64 -13.27 -4.82 2.28
CA SER A 64 -11.86 -4.77 2.70
C SER A 64 -11.68 -3.99 3.99
N PHE A 65 -12.44 -2.92 4.19
CA PHE A 65 -12.47 -2.17 5.46
C PHE A 65 -13.09 -3.00 6.58
N GLU A 66 -14.19 -3.72 6.34
CA GLU A 66 -14.81 -4.62 7.30
C GLU A 66 -13.85 -5.72 7.75
N ASP A 67 -13.10 -6.31 6.80
CA ASP A 67 -12.10 -7.33 7.09
C ASP A 67 -10.96 -6.78 7.96
N ALA A 68 -10.43 -5.62 7.63
CA ALA A 68 -9.41 -4.96 8.43
C ALA A 68 -9.91 -4.60 9.84
N ILE A 69 -11.15 -4.13 9.97
CA ILE A 69 -11.78 -3.83 11.26
C ILE A 69 -11.92 -5.12 12.10
N ARG A 70 -12.38 -6.21 11.50
CA ARG A 70 -12.53 -7.52 12.16
C ARG A 70 -11.20 -8.06 12.66
N GLN A 71 -10.12 -7.81 11.93
CA GLN A 71 -8.75 -8.21 12.30
C GLN A 71 -8.10 -7.25 13.32
N GLY A 72 -8.68 -6.08 13.59
CA GLY A 72 -8.07 -5.03 14.41
C GLY A 72 -6.90 -4.31 13.70
N THR A 73 -6.90 -4.30 12.38
CA THR A 73 -5.82 -3.80 11.53
C THR A 73 -6.25 -2.66 10.60
N GLY A 74 -7.38 -2.02 10.91
CA GLY A 74 -7.92 -0.85 10.23
C GLY A 74 -7.92 0.38 11.14
N TRP A 75 -7.39 1.49 10.64
CA TRP A 75 -7.30 2.74 11.41
C TRP A 75 -7.65 3.95 10.56
N HIS A 76 -8.32 4.89 11.22
CA HIS A 76 -8.41 6.27 10.78
C HIS A 76 -7.11 7.00 11.15
N ILE A 77 -6.51 7.68 10.19
CA ILE A 77 -5.31 8.49 10.39
C ILE A 77 -5.73 9.89 10.81
N THR A 78 -5.17 10.39 11.90
CA THR A 78 -5.24 11.81 12.26
C THR A 78 -3.86 12.43 12.22
N VAL A 79 -3.80 13.71 11.86
CA VAL A 79 -2.58 14.53 11.84
C VAL A 79 -2.91 15.84 12.55
N ASP A 80 -2.17 16.14 13.60
CA ASP A 80 -2.42 17.31 14.46
C ASP A 80 -3.91 17.37 14.88
N ASN A 81 -4.49 16.23 15.29
CA ASN A 81 -5.91 16.02 15.66
C ASN A 81 -6.92 16.22 14.52
N SER A 82 -6.49 16.37 13.27
CA SER A 82 -7.37 16.51 12.11
C SER A 82 -7.45 15.21 11.32
N SER A 83 -8.67 14.85 10.86
CA SER A 83 -8.91 13.69 9.99
C SER A 83 -8.07 13.77 8.72
N ALA A 84 -7.23 12.78 8.46
CA ALA A 84 -6.24 12.83 7.38
C ALA A 84 -6.29 11.67 6.38
N GLY A 85 -6.92 10.55 6.70
CA GLY A 85 -6.98 9.41 5.80
C GLY A 85 -7.15 8.08 6.50
N PHE A 86 -6.71 6.97 5.84
CA PHE A 86 -6.87 5.62 6.34
C PHE A 86 -5.61 4.78 6.15
N LEU A 87 -5.41 3.84 7.08
CA LEU A 87 -4.47 2.74 6.98
C LEU A 87 -5.23 1.44 7.20
N THR A 88 -5.12 0.49 6.28
CA THR A 88 -5.55 -0.89 6.50
C THR A 88 -4.43 -1.86 6.17
N LEU A 89 -4.31 -2.89 7.00
CA LEU A 89 -3.39 -3.98 6.81
C LEU A 89 -4.18 -5.28 6.83
N ASP A 90 -3.84 -6.22 5.95
CA ASP A 90 -4.48 -7.53 5.92
C ASP A 90 -3.48 -8.61 6.34
N ARG A 91 -3.90 -9.48 7.27
CA ARG A 91 -3.10 -10.62 7.70
C ARG A 91 -3.20 -11.75 6.70
N ARG A 92 -2.21 -11.85 5.83
CA ARG A 92 -2.15 -12.93 4.84
C ARG A 92 -0.72 -13.38 4.54
N GLY A 93 -0.62 -14.56 3.94
CA GLY A 93 0.63 -15.07 3.40
C GLY A 93 0.54 -15.20 1.88
N GLU A 94 1.58 -14.78 1.18
CA GLU A 94 1.69 -14.95 -0.26
C GLU A 94 3.16 -15.25 -0.62
N GLN A 95 3.38 -16.23 -1.49
CA GLN A 95 4.71 -16.59 -2.00
C GLN A 95 5.79 -16.79 -0.92
N GLY A 96 5.41 -17.39 0.21
CA GLY A 96 6.30 -17.62 1.35
C GLY A 96 6.43 -16.45 2.32
N LEU A 97 5.88 -15.28 2.00
CA LEU A 97 5.78 -14.15 2.93
C LEU A 97 4.63 -14.42 3.90
N ARG A 98 4.89 -14.29 5.19
CA ARG A 98 3.87 -14.42 6.24
C ARG A 98 3.84 -13.14 7.06
N GLY A 99 2.63 -12.64 7.34
CA GLY A 99 2.48 -11.45 8.15
C GLY A 99 1.37 -10.55 7.66
N PHE A 100 1.66 -9.29 7.38
CA PHE A 100 0.68 -8.27 7.05
C PHE A 100 1.02 -7.60 5.72
N SER A 101 0.05 -7.57 4.83
CA SER A 101 0.09 -6.78 3.60
C SER A 101 -0.46 -5.37 3.87
N VAL A 102 0.18 -4.35 3.31
CA VAL A 102 -0.39 -2.99 3.30
C VAL A 102 -1.42 -2.91 2.18
N GLU A 103 -2.70 -2.89 2.55
CA GLU A 103 -3.80 -2.85 1.59
C GLU A 103 -4.19 -1.42 1.22
N GLU A 104 -4.27 -0.55 2.21
CA GLU A 104 -4.55 0.86 1.98
C GLU A 104 -3.64 1.74 2.84
N LEU A 105 -3.10 2.77 2.26
CA LEU A 105 -2.52 3.93 2.92
C LEU A 105 -2.83 5.14 2.07
N CYS A 106 -3.89 5.84 2.39
CA CYS A 106 -4.28 7.04 1.68
C CYS A 106 -4.36 8.26 2.61
N LEU A 107 -4.00 9.41 2.08
CA LEU A 107 -4.07 10.70 2.77
C LEU A 107 -4.83 11.73 1.95
N ASP A 108 -5.63 12.53 2.61
CA ASP A 108 -6.27 13.70 2.06
C ASP A 108 -5.24 14.70 1.49
N ALA A 109 -5.62 15.46 0.49
CA ALA A 109 -4.74 16.36 -0.25
C ALA A 109 -3.90 17.31 0.64
N PRO A 110 -4.43 17.92 1.71
CA PRO A 110 -3.66 18.81 2.59
C PRO A 110 -2.49 18.12 3.30
N PHE A 111 -2.57 16.78 3.51
CA PHE A 111 -1.60 16.01 4.28
C PHE A 111 -0.56 15.28 3.42
N ARG A 112 -0.70 15.36 2.09
CA ARG A 112 0.25 14.72 1.17
C ARG A 112 1.57 15.49 1.08
N ARG A 113 2.65 14.79 0.66
CA ARG A 113 4.00 15.34 0.42
C ARG A 113 4.67 15.94 1.67
N GLN A 114 4.20 15.59 2.87
CA GLN A 114 4.77 16.03 4.14
C GLN A 114 5.61 14.94 4.82
N GLY A 115 5.86 13.80 4.17
CA GLY A 115 6.60 12.66 4.76
C GLY A 115 5.83 11.91 5.85
N LEU A 116 4.50 12.10 5.95
CA LEU A 116 3.65 11.49 6.98
C LEU A 116 3.48 9.99 6.80
N GLY A 117 3.59 9.45 5.58
CA GLY A 117 3.39 8.02 5.31
C GLY A 117 4.32 7.12 6.13
N ASN A 118 5.56 7.55 6.36
CA ASN A 118 6.50 6.82 7.21
C ASN A 118 6.04 6.80 8.68
N ALA A 119 5.53 7.92 9.19
CA ALA A 119 4.99 8.01 10.54
C ALA A 119 3.75 7.12 10.70
N VAL A 120 2.82 7.16 9.74
CA VAL A 120 1.63 6.30 9.70
C VAL A 120 2.02 4.82 9.77
N LEU A 121 2.93 4.36 8.91
CA LEU A 121 3.37 2.96 8.91
C LEU A 121 4.08 2.58 10.22
N ARG A 122 4.84 3.48 10.83
CA ARG A 122 5.48 3.22 12.15
C ARG A 122 4.45 3.07 13.27
N HIS A 123 3.41 3.89 13.29
CA HIS A 123 2.28 3.71 14.23
C HIS A 123 1.57 2.38 13.97
N GLY A 124 1.34 2.02 12.70
CA GLY A 124 0.76 0.73 12.31
C GLY A 124 1.57 -0.45 12.85
N ILE A 125 2.89 -0.46 12.64
CA ILE A 125 3.80 -1.49 13.15
C ILE A 125 3.69 -1.60 14.67
N LYS A 126 3.72 -0.48 15.39
CA LYS A 126 3.59 -0.48 16.85
C LYS A 126 2.24 -1.01 17.33
N ASN A 127 1.17 -0.68 16.64
CA ASN A 127 -0.15 -1.18 16.99
C ASN A 127 -0.27 -2.69 16.69
N LEU A 128 0.30 -3.17 15.57
CA LEU A 128 0.37 -4.62 15.29
C LEU A 128 1.11 -5.37 16.39
N LEU A 129 2.28 -4.89 16.82
CA LEU A 129 3.11 -5.55 17.84
C LEU A 129 2.45 -5.60 19.23
N LYS A 130 1.37 -4.85 19.47
CA LYS A 130 0.55 -4.96 20.68
C LYS A 130 -0.48 -6.09 20.62
N LEU A 131 -0.78 -6.61 19.43
CA LEU A 131 -1.76 -7.67 19.24
C LEU A 131 -1.15 -9.01 19.66
N PRO A 132 -1.84 -9.80 20.52
CA PRO A 132 -1.25 -11.01 21.11
C PRO A 132 -0.90 -12.11 20.10
N GLN A 133 -1.56 -12.09 18.92
CA GLN A 133 -1.34 -13.07 17.85
C GLN A 133 -0.23 -12.65 16.86
N VAL A 134 0.44 -11.52 17.08
CA VAL A 134 1.47 -10.98 16.17
C VAL A 134 2.86 -11.32 16.67
N ASN A 135 3.69 -11.86 15.78
CA ASN A 135 5.08 -12.16 16.06
C ASN A 135 5.99 -11.06 15.48
N PRO A 136 7.04 -10.63 16.20
CA PRO A 136 8.04 -9.71 15.63
C PRO A 136 8.73 -10.21 14.34
N GLN A 137 8.70 -11.53 14.07
CA GLN A 137 9.18 -12.12 12.82
C GLN A 137 8.14 -12.07 11.68
N ASP A 138 6.87 -11.74 11.96
CA ASP A 138 5.90 -11.48 10.91
C ASP A 138 6.38 -10.32 10.04
N MET A 139 6.13 -10.41 8.74
CA MET A 139 6.58 -9.40 7.79
C MET A 139 5.51 -8.33 7.58
N LEU A 140 5.94 -7.09 7.43
CA LEU A 140 5.15 -6.06 6.78
C LEU A 140 5.57 -6.00 5.31
N TRP A 141 4.66 -6.35 4.41
CA TRP A 141 4.95 -6.45 2.99
C TRP A 141 3.89 -5.77 2.12
N GLY A 142 4.10 -5.73 0.85
CA GLY A 142 3.12 -5.24 -0.14
C GLY A 142 3.71 -5.17 -1.52
N THR A 143 2.81 -5.14 -2.51
CA THR A 143 3.15 -4.94 -3.92
C THR A 143 2.97 -3.47 -4.27
N ILE A 144 3.99 -2.88 -4.89
CA ILE A 144 3.97 -1.47 -5.26
C ILE A 144 4.26 -1.37 -6.76
N HIS A 145 3.36 -0.72 -7.50
CA HIS A 145 3.56 -0.43 -8.92
C HIS A 145 4.80 0.47 -9.12
N VAL A 146 5.54 0.26 -10.21
CA VAL A 146 6.78 1.00 -10.51
C VAL A 146 6.56 2.52 -10.54
N ASP A 147 5.42 2.98 -11.02
CA ASP A 147 5.06 4.39 -11.09
C ASP A 147 4.55 4.97 -9.76
N ASN A 148 4.27 4.12 -8.76
CA ASN A 148 3.90 4.57 -7.43
C ASN A 148 5.12 4.94 -6.59
N VAL A 149 5.92 5.86 -7.10
CA VAL A 149 7.15 6.34 -6.46
C VAL A 149 6.93 6.83 -5.01
N PRO A 150 5.83 7.54 -4.67
CA PRO A 150 5.58 7.93 -3.28
C PRO A 150 5.45 6.74 -2.33
N SER A 151 4.72 5.70 -2.70
CA SER A 151 4.56 4.48 -1.89
C SER A 151 5.87 3.71 -1.77
N LEU A 152 6.66 3.63 -2.84
CA LEU A 152 7.97 2.99 -2.80
C LEU A 152 8.92 3.72 -1.84
N ARG A 153 8.96 5.06 -1.89
CA ARG A 153 9.76 5.87 -0.95
C ARG A 153 9.30 5.69 0.50
N ASN A 154 8.00 5.59 0.76
CA ASN A 154 7.48 5.30 2.09
C ASN A 154 7.91 3.92 2.58
N ALA A 155 7.82 2.90 1.72
CA ALA A 155 8.24 1.55 2.06
C ALA A 155 9.73 1.50 2.43
N GLN A 156 10.58 2.06 1.59
CA GLN A 156 12.03 2.12 1.83
C GLN A 156 12.40 3.01 3.04
N GLY A 157 11.67 4.11 3.22
CA GLY A 157 11.89 5.05 4.32
C GLY A 157 11.69 4.45 5.71
N ILE A 158 10.79 3.46 5.86
CA ILE A 158 10.65 2.69 7.11
C ILE A 158 11.57 1.46 7.17
N GLY A 159 12.30 1.15 6.10
CA GLY A 159 13.28 0.06 6.05
C GLY A 159 12.81 -1.20 5.34
N ARG A 160 11.63 -1.21 4.67
CA ARG A 160 11.25 -2.34 3.80
C ARG A 160 12.17 -2.38 2.59
N ALA A 161 12.73 -3.55 2.30
CA ALA A 161 13.58 -3.79 1.14
C ALA A 161 12.75 -4.29 -0.05
N ILE A 162 13.19 -3.99 -1.28
CA ILE A 162 12.70 -4.66 -2.47
C ILE A 162 13.26 -6.07 -2.46
N ILE A 163 12.41 -7.08 -2.40
CA ILE A 163 12.77 -8.50 -2.35
C ILE A 163 12.42 -9.26 -3.63
N GLY A 164 11.65 -8.63 -4.52
CA GLY A 164 11.24 -9.20 -5.78
C GLY A 164 10.43 -8.22 -6.62
N SER A 165 10.03 -8.67 -7.82
CA SER A 165 9.14 -7.91 -8.69
C SER A 165 8.30 -8.85 -9.54
N TYR A 166 7.04 -8.49 -9.77
CA TYR A 166 6.23 -9.09 -10.82
C TYR A 166 6.56 -8.42 -12.15
N ILE A 167 6.68 -9.22 -13.19
CA ILE A 167 6.79 -8.75 -14.57
C ILE A 167 5.58 -9.31 -15.31
N TRP A 168 4.74 -8.44 -15.82
CA TRP A 168 3.66 -8.84 -16.71
C TRP A 168 4.23 -8.96 -18.11
N VAL A 169 4.27 -10.18 -18.64
CA VAL A 169 4.60 -10.43 -20.04
C VAL A 169 3.28 -10.44 -20.79
N GLY A 170 3.01 -9.37 -21.56
CA GLY A 170 1.85 -9.35 -22.46
C GLY A 170 2.02 -10.41 -23.53
N ASP A 171 0.96 -11.16 -23.82
CA ASP A 171 0.89 -12.06 -24.99
C ASP A 171 0.77 -11.17 -26.24
N GLN A 172 1.91 -10.63 -26.70
CA GLN A 172 1.99 -10.06 -28.04
C GLN A 172 2.05 -11.28 -28.97
N SER A 173 0.91 -11.65 -29.55
CA SER A 173 0.91 -12.47 -30.74
C SER A 173 1.79 -11.78 -31.78
N PHE A 174 3.00 -12.29 -31.99
CA PHE A 174 3.84 -11.89 -33.09
C PHE A 174 3.11 -12.32 -34.36
N GLU A 175 2.41 -11.40 -35.04
CA GLU A 175 2.07 -11.58 -36.43
C GLU A 175 3.40 -11.71 -37.19
N VAL A 176 3.75 -12.95 -37.49
CA VAL A 176 4.83 -13.22 -38.44
C VAL A 176 4.33 -12.71 -39.80
N GLU A 177 4.74 -11.51 -40.15
CA GLU A 177 4.56 -10.97 -41.48
C GLU A 177 5.20 -11.96 -42.46
N ASN A 178 4.38 -12.73 -43.17
CA ASN A 178 4.82 -13.68 -44.17
C ASN A 178 5.67 -12.93 -45.20
N SER A 179 6.97 -13.07 -45.08
CA SER A 179 7.95 -12.62 -46.06
C SER A 179 7.55 -13.21 -47.44
N ARG A 180 7.22 -12.34 -48.39
CA ARG A 180 6.93 -12.66 -49.79
C ARG A 180 8.04 -13.52 -50.35
N PRO A 181 7.75 -14.57 -51.11
CA PRO A 181 8.78 -15.36 -51.76
C PRO A 181 9.52 -14.52 -52.81
N ILE A 182 10.83 -14.53 -52.71
CA ILE A 182 11.73 -13.93 -53.70
C ILE A 182 11.46 -14.61 -55.03
N ARG A 183 10.91 -13.84 -56.00
CA ARG A 183 10.79 -14.35 -57.40
C ARG A 183 12.22 -14.47 -57.99
N SER A 184 12.64 -15.69 -58.26
CA SER A 184 13.77 -15.99 -59.10
C SER A 184 13.49 -15.53 -60.53
N SER A 185 14.20 -14.52 -61.01
CA SER A 185 14.23 -14.17 -62.44
C SER A 185 15.19 -15.11 -63.15
N SER A 186 14.65 -15.79 -64.16
CA SER A 186 15.38 -16.54 -65.19
C SER A 186 15.88 -15.56 -66.24
#